data_6cfe523df950c3e148ab79b1a4b48d7e
#
_entry.id   6cfe523df950c3e148ab79b1a4b48d7e
#
_cell.length_a   1.000
_cell.length_b   1.000
_cell.length_c   1.000
_cell.angle_alpha   90.00
_cell.angle_beta   90.00
_cell.angle_gamma   90.00
#
_symmetry.space_group_name_H-M   'P 1'
#
loop_
_entity.id
_entity.type
_entity.pdbx_description
1 polymer ?
#
loop_
_entity_poly.entity_id
_entity_poly.type
_entity_poly.pdbx_seq_one_letter_code
_entity_poly.pdbx_strand_id
1 'polypeptide(L)'
;MFYFSAKDPTVSRTTTVDNVPTADVSDTETSPVGRSGVQPFIKRGTPQFIRVTLALFTAGLATFALLYCVQPILPVLSHEFGVSPASASISLSIATGMLAVGLLFTGPLSDAIGRKQVMVTALLLASCCTLLSTMMTSWHGILIMRALTGLSLSGVAAVGMTYLSEEIHPSFVAFSMGLYISGNSIGGMSGRLLSGVFTDFFGWRAAVAVIGFFALAAALMFWRILP
;
A
#
# COMPACT_ATOMS: atom_id res chain seq x y z
N MET A 1 -25.13 -36.13 5.71
CA MET A 1 -25.80 -37.41 5.40
C MET A 1 -26.13 -37.40 3.91
N PHE A 2 -25.15 -37.80 3.08
CA PHE A 2 -25.38 -38.32 1.72
C PHE A 2 -24.16 -39.13 1.36
N TYR A 3 -24.38 -40.45 1.40
CA TYR A 3 -23.55 -41.49 0.86
C TYR A 3 -23.68 -41.47 -0.66
N PHE A 4 -22.58 -41.58 -1.42
CA PHE A 4 -22.62 -42.15 -2.74
C PHE A 4 -21.46 -43.12 -2.92
N SER A 5 -21.85 -44.39 -2.86
CA SER A 5 -21.08 -45.57 -3.28
C SER A 5 -21.46 -45.88 -4.69
N ALA A 6 -20.51 -46.14 -5.55
CA ALA A 6 -20.63 -47.17 -6.60
C ALA A 6 -19.27 -47.37 -7.27
N LYS A 7 -18.78 -48.59 -7.06
CA LYS A 7 -17.82 -49.31 -7.84
C LYS A 7 -18.41 -49.70 -9.19
N ASP A 8 -17.66 -49.56 -10.28
CA ASP A 8 -17.81 -50.47 -11.41
C ASP A 8 -16.46 -50.67 -12.12
N PRO A 9 -16.00 -51.90 -12.28
CA PRO A 9 -14.78 -52.24 -12.97
C PRO A 9 -15.13 -52.79 -14.38
N THR A 10 -14.14 -52.80 -15.26
CA THR A 10 -14.04 -53.42 -16.58
C THR A 10 -14.39 -52.52 -17.78
N VAL A 11 -13.34 -52.01 -18.44
CA VAL A 11 -13.16 -52.25 -19.90
C VAL A 11 -11.65 -52.26 -20.20
N SER A 12 -11.14 -53.43 -20.40
CA SER A 12 -9.89 -53.74 -21.10
C SER A 12 -10.06 -53.39 -22.57
N ARG A 13 -9.25 -52.47 -23.12
CA ARG A 13 -9.00 -52.40 -24.56
C ARG A 13 -7.52 -52.16 -24.81
N THR A 14 -6.83 -53.27 -25.02
CA THR A 14 -5.59 -53.38 -25.79
C THR A 14 -5.81 -52.83 -27.19
N THR A 15 -5.21 -51.71 -27.49
CA THR A 15 -4.97 -51.27 -28.87
C THR A 15 -3.47 -51.17 -29.06
N THR A 16 -2.93 -52.16 -29.74
CA THR A 16 -1.62 -52.14 -30.39
C THR A 16 -1.60 -50.97 -31.37
N VAL A 17 -0.71 -50.03 -31.16
CA VAL A 17 -0.41 -49.00 -32.15
C VAL A 17 0.91 -49.37 -32.80
N ASP A 18 0.77 -49.89 -34.03
CA ASP A 18 1.85 -50.15 -34.96
C ASP A 18 2.44 -48.80 -35.44
N ASN A 19 3.76 -48.82 -35.51
CA ASN A 19 4.65 -48.06 -36.39
C ASN A 19 4.22 -46.65 -36.86
N VAL A 20 4.75 -45.62 -36.18
CA VAL A 20 4.93 -44.31 -36.76
C VAL A 20 6.40 -44.19 -37.20
N PRO A 21 6.70 -43.83 -38.46
CA PRO A 21 8.08 -43.63 -38.90
C PRO A 21 8.70 -42.45 -38.20
N THR A 22 9.86 -42.63 -37.66
CA THR A 22 10.73 -41.54 -37.16
C THR A 22 11.15 -40.68 -38.35
N ALA A 23 10.46 -39.56 -38.55
CA ALA A 23 10.97 -38.51 -39.41
C ALA A 23 12.13 -37.81 -38.69
N ASP A 24 13.27 -37.87 -39.33
CA ASP A 24 14.49 -37.15 -39.01
C ASP A 24 14.19 -35.66 -38.97
N VAL A 25 14.12 -35.10 -37.74
CA VAL A 25 14.04 -33.67 -37.54
C VAL A 25 15.48 -33.18 -37.38
N SER A 26 16.13 -32.99 -38.55
CA SER A 26 17.36 -32.23 -38.68
C SER A 26 17.14 -30.82 -38.13
N ASP A 27 18.01 -30.44 -37.21
CA ASP A 27 18.40 -29.14 -36.69
C ASP A 27 17.88 -27.93 -37.48
N THR A 28 16.74 -27.41 -37.08
CA THR A 28 16.44 -26.00 -37.25
C THR A 28 16.83 -25.30 -35.94
N GLU A 29 18.03 -24.77 -35.94
CA GLU A 29 18.46 -23.72 -34.99
C GLU A 29 17.42 -22.60 -35.03
N THR A 30 16.43 -22.67 -34.12
CA THR A 30 15.64 -21.49 -33.77
C THR A 30 16.54 -20.58 -32.96
N SER A 31 17.11 -19.60 -33.63
CA SER A 31 17.76 -18.43 -33.00
C SER A 31 16.92 -17.99 -31.80
N PRO A 32 17.55 -17.72 -30.64
CA PRO A 32 16.81 -17.23 -29.49
C PRO A 32 16.23 -15.86 -29.85
N VAL A 33 14.94 -15.80 -30.07
CA VAL A 33 14.18 -14.55 -30.12
C VAL A 33 14.59 -13.76 -28.91
N GLY A 34 15.22 -12.62 -29.14
CA GLY A 34 15.75 -11.75 -28.12
C GLY A 34 14.71 -11.48 -27.04
N ARG A 35 14.96 -12.00 -25.84
CA ARG A 35 14.25 -11.63 -24.63
C ARG A 35 14.63 -10.19 -24.30
N SER A 36 13.94 -9.25 -24.93
CA SER A 36 13.99 -7.86 -24.56
C SER A 36 13.57 -7.71 -23.10
N GLY A 37 14.54 -7.43 -22.22
CA GLY A 37 14.36 -6.60 -21.05
C GLY A 37 13.43 -7.09 -19.94
N VAL A 38 13.44 -8.39 -19.59
CA VAL A 38 12.84 -8.81 -18.31
C VAL A 38 13.81 -8.40 -17.21
N GLN A 39 13.51 -7.32 -16.49
CA GLN A 39 14.27 -6.92 -15.31
C GLN A 39 14.34 -8.11 -14.34
N PRO A 40 15.53 -8.46 -13.82
CA PRO A 40 15.64 -9.60 -12.92
C PRO A 40 14.90 -9.32 -11.61
N PHE A 41 13.95 -10.17 -11.26
CA PHE A 41 13.22 -10.06 -9.98
C PHE A 41 14.18 -10.01 -8.78
N ILE A 42 13.85 -9.19 -7.80
CA ILE A 42 14.58 -9.08 -6.54
C ILE A 42 14.42 -10.41 -5.76
N LYS A 43 15.55 -11.09 -5.50
CA LYS A 43 15.58 -12.37 -4.78
C LYS A 43 15.74 -12.15 -3.28
N ARG A 44 15.14 -13.04 -2.47
CA ARG A 44 15.30 -13.06 -1.02
C ARG A 44 16.79 -13.23 -0.65
N GLY A 45 17.22 -12.55 0.43
CA GLY A 45 18.62 -12.58 0.90
C GLY A 45 19.50 -11.50 0.28
N THR A 46 19.01 -10.76 -0.72
CA THR A 46 19.75 -9.61 -1.23
C THR A 46 19.52 -8.37 -0.36
N PRO A 47 20.50 -7.49 -0.19
CA PRO A 47 20.31 -6.22 0.51
C PRO A 47 19.18 -5.37 -0.10
N GLN A 48 18.94 -5.49 -1.40
CA GLN A 48 17.87 -4.81 -2.10
C GLN A 48 16.49 -5.31 -1.66
N PHE A 49 16.31 -6.62 -1.49
CA PHE A 49 15.06 -7.20 -0.98
C PHE A 49 14.68 -6.62 0.39
N ILE A 50 15.65 -6.59 1.32
CA ILE A 50 15.42 -6.06 2.67
C ILE A 50 15.07 -4.57 2.60
N ARG A 51 15.80 -3.80 1.80
CA ARG A 51 15.56 -2.36 1.64
C ARG A 51 14.17 -2.06 1.09
N VAL A 52 13.77 -2.71 0.01
CA VAL A 52 12.46 -2.50 -0.63
C VAL A 52 11.32 -2.91 0.30
N THR A 53 11.43 -4.09 0.91
CA THR A 53 10.39 -4.60 1.82
C THR A 53 10.24 -3.72 3.07
N LEU A 54 11.36 -3.28 3.66
CA LEU A 54 11.34 -2.40 4.82
C LEU A 54 10.85 -0.99 4.47
N ALA A 55 11.22 -0.47 3.30
CA ALA A 55 10.74 0.82 2.81
C ALA A 55 9.20 0.80 2.64
N LEU A 56 8.64 -0.25 2.04
CA LEU A 56 7.19 -0.39 1.89
C LEU A 56 6.48 -0.63 3.22
N PHE A 57 7.07 -1.40 4.13
CA PHE A 57 6.56 -1.52 5.50
C PHE A 57 6.44 -0.14 6.17
N THR A 58 7.50 0.68 6.07
CA THR A 58 7.53 2.02 6.66
C THR A 58 6.55 2.97 5.96
N ALA A 59 6.41 2.87 4.63
CA ALA A 59 5.42 3.64 3.88
C ALA A 59 3.99 3.29 4.27
N GLY A 60 3.69 2.01 4.43
CA GLY A 60 2.40 1.53 4.94
C GLY A 60 2.11 2.02 6.35
N LEU A 61 3.11 1.93 7.24
CA LEU A 61 3.04 2.43 8.61
C LEU A 61 2.72 3.94 8.62
N ALA A 62 3.46 4.74 7.86
CA ALA A 62 3.24 6.18 7.77
C ALA A 62 1.86 6.53 7.19
N THR A 63 1.42 5.82 6.14
CA THR A 63 0.12 6.00 5.49
C THR A 63 -1.02 5.88 6.48
N PHE A 64 -1.04 4.79 7.23
CA PHE A 64 -2.14 4.52 8.16
C PHE A 64 -2.02 5.31 9.47
N ALA A 65 -0.80 5.66 9.89
CA ALA A 65 -0.61 6.61 11.00
C ALA A 65 -1.19 7.99 10.67
N LEU A 66 -0.90 8.54 9.47
CA LEU A 66 -1.46 9.81 8.99
C LEU A 66 -2.99 9.76 8.86
N LEU A 67 -3.53 8.65 8.38
CA LEU A 67 -4.97 8.50 8.18
C LEU A 67 -5.73 8.52 9.51
N TYR A 68 -5.25 7.76 10.49
CA TYR A 68 -5.97 7.48 11.73
C TYR A 68 -5.57 8.31 12.95
N CYS A 69 -4.51 9.13 12.86
CA CYS A 69 -4.07 9.99 13.99
C CYS A 69 -5.15 10.95 14.50
N VAL A 70 -6.11 11.30 13.65
CA VAL A 70 -7.18 12.23 14.05
C VAL A 70 -8.24 11.55 14.93
N GLN A 71 -8.36 10.23 14.92
CA GLN A 71 -9.46 9.53 15.55
C GLN A 71 -9.55 9.77 17.08
N PRO A 72 -8.47 9.64 17.87
CA PRO A 72 -8.57 9.89 19.32
C PRO A 72 -8.73 11.37 19.67
N ILE A 73 -8.40 12.28 18.77
CA ILE A 73 -8.50 13.73 19.01
C ILE A 73 -9.83 14.34 18.58
N LEU A 74 -10.76 13.56 18.03
CA LEU A 74 -12.08 14.03 17.58
C LEU A 74 -12.86 14.79 18.70
N PRO A 75 -12.88 14.34 19.95
CA PRO A 75 -13.54 15.10 21.03
C PRO A 75 -12.91 16.46 21.26
N VAL A 76 -11.58 16.56 21.19
CA VAL A 76 -10.85 17.82 21.37
C VAL A 76 -11.17 18.79 20.23
N LEU A 77 -11.17 18.30 18.98
CA LEU A 77 -11.56 19.09 17.80
C LEU A 77 -13.02 19.57 17.88
N SER A 78 -13.93 18.70 18.33
CA SER A 78 -15.35 19.06 18.54
C SER A 78 -15.48 20.23 19.50
N HIS A 79 -14.76 20.21 20.61
CA HIS A 79 -14.79 21.27 21.61
C HIS A 79 -14.12 22.56 21.10
N GLU A 80 -12.95 22.48 20.51
CA GLU A 80 -12.17 23.65 20.07
C GLU A 80 -12.85 24.42 18.94
N PHE A 81 -13.46 23.70 17.98
CA PHE A 81 -14.13 24.32 16.84
C PHE A 81 -15.64 24.53 17.04
N GLY A 82 -16.18 24.18 18.20
CA GLY A 82 -17.60 24.33 18.49
C GLY A 82 -18.52 23.54 17.56
N VAL A 83 -18.06 22.39 17.07
CA VAL A 83 -18.83 21.51 16.16
C VAL A 83 -19.35 20.30 16.90
N SER A 84 -20.45 19.71 16.40
CA SER A 84 -21.00 18.48 17.01
C SER A 84 -20.00 17.32 16.88
N PRO A 85 -20.04 16.31 17.78
CA PRO A 85 -19.22 15.10 17.65
C PRO A 85 -19.42 14.38 16.31
N ALA A 86 -20.64 14.40 15.78
CA ALA A 86 -20.95 13.87 14.46
C ALA A 86 -20.23 14.65 13.35
N SER A 87 -20.20 15.98 13.45
CA SER A 87 -19.44 16.81 12.52
C SER A 87 -17.94 16.60 12.65
N ALA A 88 -17.41 16.44 13.85
CA ALA A 88 -15.99 16.16 14.07
C ALA A 88 -15.56 14.86 13.39
N SER A 89 -16.39 13.81 13.40
CA SER A 89 -16.10 12.54 12.73
C SER A 89 -16.05 12.64 11.20
N ILE A 90 -16.62 13.70 10.59
CA ILE A 90 -16.48 13.98 9.15
C ILE A 90 -15.01 14.14 8.76
N SER A 91 -14.16 14.63 9.66
CA SER A 91 -12.72 14.78 9.37
C SER A 91 -12.02 13.45 9.06
N LEU A 92 -12.44 12.36 9.69
CA LEU A 92 -11.96 11.02 9.35
C LEU A 92 -12.67 10.47 8.11
N SER A 93 -14.00 10.64 8.04
CA SER A 93 -14.80 10.13 6.92
C SER A 93 -14.41 10.76 5.59
N ILE A 94 -14.14 12.06 5.56
CA ILE A 94 -13.71 12.76 4.33
C ILE A 94 -12.33 12.27 3.87
N ALA A 95 -11.40 12.03 4.80
CA ALA A 95 -10.09 11.50 4.45
C ALA A 95 -10.19 10.09 3.87
N THR A 96 -10.96 9.19 4.49
CA THR A 96 -11.16 7.83 4.00
C THR A 96 -11.98 7.80 2.70
N GLY A 97 -12.98 8.66 2.57
CA GLY A 97 -13.78 8.80 1.35
C GLY A 97 -12.92 9.29 0.16
N MET A 98 -12.10 10.32 0.38
CA MET A 98 -11.20 10.84 -0.66
C MET A 98 -10.07 9.86 -0.99
N LEU A 99 -9.62 9.05 -0.04
CA LEU A 99 -8.72 7.95 -0.31
C LEU A 99 -9.39 6.94 -1.25
N ALA A 100 -10.64 6.54 -0.98
CA ALA A 100 -11.38 5.60 -1.82
C ALA A 100 -11.59 6.17 -3.24
N VAL A 101 -11.95 7.44 -3.37
CA VAL A 101 -12.05 8.12 -4.67
C VAL A 101 -10.71 8.12 -5.39
N GLY A 102 -9.63 8.46 -4.67
CA GLY A 102 -8.29 8.48 -5.24
C GLY A 102 -7.82 7.11 -5.76
N LEU A 103 -8.19 6.01 -5.12
CA LEU A 103 -7.86 4.65 -5.57
C LEU A 103 -8.31 4.37 -7.01
N LEU A 104 -9.43 4.95 -7.45
CA LEU A 104 -9.97 4.75 -8.80
C LEU A 104 -9.06 5.34 -9.89
N PHE A 105 -8.34 6.41 -9.58
CA PHE A 105 -7.52 7.15 -10.54
C PHE A 105 -6.03 6.89 -10.40
N THR A 106 -5.58 6.46 -9.22
CA THR A 106 -4.15 6.33 -8.93
C THR A 106 -3.50 5.16 -9.65
N GLY A 107 -4.22 4.08 -9.93
CA GLY A 107 -3.72 2.93 -10.70
C GLY A 107 -3.23 3.37 -12.08
N PRO A 108 -4.12 3.86 -12.96
CA PRO A 108 -3.74 4.36 -14.30
C PRO A 108 -2.69 5.47 -14.25
N LEU A 109 -2.75 6.36 -13.25
CA LEU A 109 -1.78 7.43 -13.08
C LEU A 109 -0.37 6.87 -12.78
N SER A 110 -0.29 5.82 -11.96
CA SER A 110 0.99 5.20 -11.62
C SER A 110 1.63 4.46 -12.79
N ASP A 111 0.81 3.92 -13.69
CA ASP A 111 1.30 3.29 -14.92
C ASP A 111 1.89 4.32 -15.90
N ALA A 112 1.34 5.54 -15.92
CA ALA A 112 1.82 6.62 -16.80
C ALA A 112 3.06 7.35 -16.26
N ILE A 113 3.15 7.62 -14.96
CA ILE A 113 4.19 8.46 -14.34
C ILE A 113 5.32 7.59 -13.76
N GLY A 114 5.00 6.37 -13.36
CA GLY A 114 5.92 5.46 -12.67
C GLY A 114 5.55 5.27 -11.19
N ARG A 115 5.56 4.00 -10.77
CA ARG A 115 5.07 3.57 -9.45
C ARG A 115 5.81 4.23 -8.29
N LYS A 116 7.14 4.28 -8.35
CA LYS A 116 7.97 4.93 -7.32
C LYS A 116 7.61 6.41 -7.17
N GLN A 117 7.51 7.14 -8.29
CA GLN A 117 7.26 8.58 -8.24
C GLN A 117 5.90 8.89 -7.63
N VAL A 118 4.86 8.13 -8.01
CA VAL A 118 3.51 8.29 -7.44
C VAL A 118 3.50 8.02 -5.94
N MET A 119 4.13 6.94 -5.46
CA MET A 119 4.18 6.63 -4.03
C MET A 119 4.95 7.68 -3.22
N VAL A 120 6.09 8.15 -3.72
CA VAL A 120 6.91 9.18 -3.05
C VAL A 120 6.14 10.50 -2.96
N THR A 121 5.62 10.99 -4.10
CA THR A 121 4.87 12.26 -4.14
C THR A 121 3.62 12.19 -3.29
N ALA A 122 2.92 11.06 -3.30
CA ALA A 122 1.74 10.81 -2.48
C ALA A 122 2.05 10.94 -0.97
N LEU A 123 3.12 10.29 -0.51
CA LEU A 123 3.50 10.31 0.90
C LEU A 123 4.02 11.69 1.34
N LEU A 124 4.79 12.38 0.48
CA LEU A 124 5.23 13.74 0.73
C LEU A 124 4.06 14.72 0.83
N LEU A 125 3.14 14.69 -0.14
CA LEU A 125 1.95 15.56 -0.14
C LEU A 125 1.07 15.30 1.09
N ALA A 126 0.81 14.03 1.42
CA ALA A 126 0.03 13.67 2.60
C ALA A 126 0.66 14.18 3.90
N SER A 127 1.99 14.06 4.04
CA SER A 127 2.73 14.56 5.19
C SER A 127 2.65 16.08 5.28
N CYS A 128 2.85 16.79 4.16
CA CYS A 128 2.73 18.25 4.11
C CYS A 128 1.31 18.72 4.43
N CYS A 129 0.27 18.11 3.86
CA CYS A 129 -1.12 18.45 4.18
C CYS A 129 -1.44 18.21 5.66
N THR A 130 -0.91 17.13 6.25
CA THR A 130 -1.08 16.87 7.69
C THR A 130 -0.39 17.93 8.55
N LEU A 131 0.82 18.32 8.20
CA LEU A 131 1.53 19.41 8.89
C LEU A 131 0.81 20.75 8.73
N LEU A 132 0.34 21.08 7.53
CA LEU A 132 -0.44 22.30 7.28
C LEU A 132 -1.76 22.30 8.06
N SER A 133 -2.38 21.13 8.27
CA SER A 133 -3.62 21.04 9.06
C SER A 133 -3.45 21.54 10.50
N THR A 134 -2.24 21.48 11.06
CA THR A 134 -1.94 21.98 12.43
C THR A 134 -1.95 23.50 12.52
N MET A 135 -1.80 24.19 11.40
CA MET A 135 -1.82 25.65 11.31
C MET A 135 -3.22 26.21 11.02
N MET A 136 -4.19 25.35 10.72
CA MET A 136 -5.54 25.78 10.41
C MET A 136 -6.28 26.26 11.65
N THR A 137 -6.93 27.42 11.51
CA THR A 137 -7.75 28.05 12.56
C THR A 137 -9.25 27.87 12.30
N SER A 138 -9.64 27.37 11.13
CA SER A 138 -11.03 27.14 10.74
C SER A 138 -11.28 25.65 10.58
N TRP A 139 -12.50 25.22 10.95
CA TRP A 139 -12.94 23.84 10.77
C TRP A 139 -12.92 23.38 9.29
N HIS A 140 -13.38 24.25 8.39
CA HIS A 140 -13.36 23.96 6.94
C HIS A 140 -11.94 23.79 6.41
N GLY A 141 -10.96 24.55 6.91
CA GLY A 141 -9.55 24.39 6.56
C GLY A 141 -9.03 23.01 6.96
N ILE A 142 -9.38 22.52 8.15
CA ILE A 142 -9.04 21.15 8.58
C ILE A 142 -9.65 20.11 7.65
N LEU A 143 -10.94 20.25 7.31
CA LEU A 143 -11.62 19.30 6.41
C LEU A 143 -10.96 19.25 5.02
N ILE A 144 -10.57 20.40 4.47
CA ILE A 144 -9.87 20.45 3.18
C ILE A 144 -8.51 19.76 3.28
N MET A 145 -7.74 20.03 4.32
CA MET A 145 -6.44 19.37 4.51
C MET A 145 -6.59 17.85 4.71
N ARG A 146 -7.63 17.40 5.41
CA ARG A 146 -7.94 15.99 5.58
C ARG A 146 -8.37 15.32 4.27
N ALA A 147 -9.18 16.01 3.46
CA ALA A 147 -9.56 15.55 2.13
C ALA A 147 -8.33 15.36 1.22
N LEU A 148 -7.44 16.36 1.19
CA LEU A 148 -6.20 16.31 0.41
C LEU A 148 -5.24 15.23 0.94
N THR A 149 -5.14 15.04 2.26
CA THR A 149 -4.36 13.96 2.86
C THR A 149 -4.88 12.61 2.38
N GLY A 150 -6.20 12.36 2.45
CA GLY A 150 -6.80 11.11 2.00
C GLY A 150 -6.56 10.84 0.52
N LEU A 151 -6.80 11.84 -0.32
CA LEU A 151 -6.55 11.76 -1.77
C LEU A 151 -5.07 11.44 -2.06
N SER A 152 -4.15 12.11 -1.38
CA SER A 152 -2.72 11.85 -1.55
C SER A 152 -2.34 10.42 -1.13
N LEU A 153 -2.84 9.93 0.02
CA LEU A 153 -2.52 8.59 0.53
C LEU A 153 -2.96 7.46 -0.40
N SER A 154 -3.93 7.70 -1.30
CA SER A 154 -4.34 6.72 -2.30
C SER A 154 -3.18 6.26 -3.19
N GLY A 155 -2.19 7.15 -3.43
CA GLY A 155 -1.00 6.83 -4.21
C GLY A 155 -0.14 5.72 -3.62
N VAL A 156 -0.04 5.65 -2.29
CA VAL A 156 0.67 4.55 -1.63
C VAL A 156 -0.20 3.31 -1.54
N ALA A 157 -1.47 3.46 -1.17
CA ALA A 157 -2.39 2.35 -0.95
C ALA A 157 -2.67 1.56 -2.24
N ALA A 158 -2.88 2.25 -3.37
CA ALA A 158 -3.13 1.60 -4.66
C ALA A 158 -1.88 0.92 -5.23
N VAL A 159 -0.73 1.58 -5.12
CA VAL A 159 0.47 1.20 -5.88
C VAL A 159 1.37 0.25 -5.11
N GLY A 160 1.34 0.28 -3.76
CA GLY A 160 2.28 -0.48 -2.93
C GLY A 160 2.26 -1.99 -3.17
N MET A 161 1.07 -2.61 -3.25
CA MET A 161 0.96 -4.05 -3.51
C MET A 161 1.34 -4.42 -4.94
N THR A 162 0.98 -3.58 -5.91
CA THR A 162 1.31 -3.81 -7.32
C THR A 162 2.82 -3.70 -7.53
N TYR A 163 3.47 -2.70 -6.92
CA TYR A 163 4.93 -2.57 -6.94
C TYR A 163 5.63 -3.81 -6.39
N LEU A 164 5.15 -4.36 -5.26
CA LEU A 164 5.70 -5.60 -4.70
C LEU A 164 5.56 -6.80 -5.64
N SER A 165 4.43 -6.92 -6.33
CA SER A 165 4.18 -8.04 -7.26
C SER A 165 5.04 -7.98 -8.53
N GLU A 166 5.47 -6.79 -8.93
CA GLU A 166 6.29 -6.60 -10.12
C GLU A 166 7.79 -6.70 -9.85
N GLU A 167 8.25 -6.21 -8.71
CA GLU A 167 9.68 -6.14 -8.38
C GLU A 167 10.20 -7.39 -7.66
N ILE A 168 9.36 -8.07 -6.88
CA ILE A 168 9.78 -9.19 -6.05
C ILE A 168 9.48 -10.53 -6.73
N HIS A 169 10.42 -11.48 -6.60
CA HIS A 169 10.25 -12.82 -7.15
C HIS A 169 8.95 -13.47 -6.61
N PRO A 170 8.14 -14.12 -7.46
CA PRO A 170 6.82 -14.67 -7.10
C PRO A 170 6.77 -15.50 -5.82
N SER A 171 7.82 -16.28 -5.54
CA SER A 171 7.92 -17.09 -4.32
C SER A 171 7.96 -16.28 -3.01
N PHE A 172 8.24 -14.98 -3.04
CA PHE A 172 8.41 -14.12 -1.88
C PHE A 172 7.45 -12.93 -1.83
N VAL A 173 6.64 -12.75 -2.86
CA VAL A 173 5.64 -11.66 -2.95
C VAL A 173 4.67 -11.73 -1.77
N ALA A 174 4.13 -12.91 -1.46
CA ALA A 174 3.18 -13.08 -0.35
C ALA A 174 3.76 -12.66 1.00
N PHE A 175 5.03 -12.99 1.27
CA PHE A 175 5.72 -12.56 2.49
C PHE A 175 5.88 -11.04 2.54
N SER A 176 6.29 -10.42 1.46
CA SER A 176 6.51 -8.97 1.39
C SER A 176 5.20 -8.18 1.47
N MET A 177 4.12 -8.70 0.85
CA MET A 177 2.77 -8.14 0.99
C MET A 177 2.27 -8.26 2.44
N GLY A 178 2.48 -9.41 3.08
CA GLY A 178 2.15 -9.59 4.49
C GLY A 178 2.85 -8.60 5.41
N LEU A 179 4.13 -8.31 5.14
CA LEU A 179 4.89 -7.33 5.89
C LEU A 179 4.38 -5.89 5.64
N TYR A 180 4.05 -5.55 4.40
CA TYR A 180 3.41 -4.27 4.07
C TYR A 180 2.07 -4.08 4.81
N ILE A 181 1.20 -5.10 4.80
CA ILE A 181 -0.09 -5.08 5.52
C ILE A 181 0.13 -4.98 7.03
N SER A 182 1.15 -5.65 7.58
CA SER A 182 1.52 -5.52 8.98
C SER A 182 1.95 -4.08 9.32
N GLY A 183 2.69 -3.42 8.41
CA GLY A 183 3.02 -2.01 8.51
C GLY A 183 1.78 -1.13 8.59
N ASN A 184 0.77 -1.39 7.74
CA ASN A 184 -0.51 -0.68 7.75
C ASN A 184 -1.21 -0.81 9.11
N SER A 185 -1.29 -2.03 9.65
CA SER A 185 -1.96 -2.32 10.92
C SER A 185 -1.24 -1.67 12.10
N ILE A 186 0.07 -1.81 12.17
CA ILE A 186 0.91 -1.19 13.22
C ILE A 186 0.84 0.33 13.11
N GLY A 187 0.87 0.89 11.89
CA GLY A 187 0.76 2.32 11.65
C GLY A 187 -0.58 2.88 12.13
N GLY A 188 -1.68 2.21 11.80
CA GLY A 188 -3.01 2.62 12.26
C GLY A 188 -3.17 2.56 13.79
N MET A 189 -2.60 1.56 14.44
CA MET A 189 -2.62 1.44 15.90
C MET A 189 -1.70 2.46 16.57
N SER A 190 -0.44 2.55 16.14
CA SER A 190 0.54 3.47 16.72
C SER A 190 0.15 4.93 16.47
N GLY A 191 -0.39 5.27 15.30
CA GLY A 191 -0.88 6.61 14.99
C GLY A 191 -1.97 7.06 15.96
N ARG A 192 -2.93 6.19 16.29
CA ARG A 192 -3.97 6.48 17.30
C ARG A 192 -3.38 6.60 18.69
N LEU A 193 -2.56 5.65 19.11
CA LEU A 193 -2.00 5.62 20.45
C LEU A 193 -1.12 6.86 20.70
N LEU A 194 -0.19 7.13 19.79
CA LEU A 194 0.73 8.26 19.90
C LEU A 194 -0.03 9.59 19.87
N SER A 195 -0.99 9.77 18.93
CA SER A 195 -1.73 11.03 18.87
C SER A 195 -2.59 11.25 20.11
N GLY A 196 -3.21 10.20 20.68
CA GLY A 196 -3.94 10.32 21.95
C GLY A 196 -3.02 10.75 23.09
N VAL A 197 -1.94 10.01 23.33
CA VAL A 197 -0.99 10.32 24.42
C VAL A 197 -0.38 11.70 24.25
N PHE A 198 0.12 12.05 23.05
CA PHE A 198 0.70 13.38 22.83
C PHE A 198 -0.33 14.52 22.98
N THR A 199 -1.58 14.27 22.66
CA THR A 199 -2.64 15.27 22.81
C THR A 199 -2.89 15.62 24.28
N ASP A 200 -2.83 14.65 25.18
CA ASP A 200 -3.03 14.86 26.61
C ASP A 200 -1.92 15.73 27.24
N PHE A 201 -0.69 15.64 26.75
CA PHE A 201 0.45 16.38 27.30
C PHE A 201 0.78 17.68 26.57
N PHE A 202 0.61 17.72 25.26
CA PHE A 202 1.12 18.80 24.39
C PHE A 202 0.04 19.42 23.49
N GLY A 203 -1.18 18.92 23.57
CA GLY A 203 -2.29 19.33 22.71
C GLY A 203 -2.28 18.70 21.32
N TRP A 204 -3.42 18.74 20.65
CA TRP A 204 -3.65 18.03 19.39
C TRP A 204 -2.77 18.53 18.24
N ARG A 205 -2.45 19.83 18.19
CA ARG A 205 -1.57 20.39 17.14
C ARG A 205 -0.18 19.78 17.19
N ALA A 206 0.39 19.66 18.38
CA ALA A 206 1.70 19.04 18.57
C ALA A 206 1.66 17.55 18.24
N ALA A 207 0.60 16.84 18.67
CA ALA A 207 0.40 15.43 18.37
C ALA A 207 0.36 15.14 16.86
N VAL A 208 -0.43 15.90 16.11
CA VAL A 208 -0.54 15.77 14.65
C VAL A 208 0.77 16.17 13.96
N ALA A 209 1.45 17.22 14.46
CA ALA A 209 2.74 17.64 13.92
C ALA A 209 3.82 16.55 14.05
N VAL A 210 3.93 15.89 15.21
CA VAL A 210 4.90 14.80 15.43
C VAL A 210 4.67 13.67 14.44
N ILE A 211 3.41 13.26 14.22
CA ILE A 211 3.06 12.22 13.25
C ILE A 211 3.35 12.68 11.82
N GLY A 212 3.05 13.93 11.49
CA GLY A 212 3.36 14.53 10.20
C GLY A 212 4.87 14.57 9.92
N PHE A 213 5.70 14.97 10.88
CA PHE A 213 7.16 14.95 10.76
C PHE A 213 7.72 13.52 10.63
N PHE A 214 7.19 12.57 11.41
CA PHE A 214 7.57 11.17 11.28
C PHE A 214 7.27 10.64 9.86
N ALA A 215 6.07 10.92 9.34
CA ALA A 215 5.68 10.52 8.01
C ALA A 215 6.51 11.21 6.91
N LEU A 216 6.87 12.46 7.10
CA LEU A 216 7.77 13.20 6.20
C LEU A 216 9.17 12.56 6.18
N ALA A 217 9.71 12.21 7.34
CA ALA A 217 10.99 11.52 7.44
C ALA A 217 10.93 10.14 6.75
N ALA A 218 9.82 9.41 6.95
CA ALA A 218 9.56 8.15 6.27
C ALA A 218 9.49 8.32 4.74
N ALA A 219 8.84 9.38 4.25
CA ALA A 219 8.76 9.70 2.82
C ALA A 219 10.13 9.99 2.21
N LEU A 220 10.97 10.78 2.89
CA LEU A 220 12.34 11.08 2.45
C LEU A 220 13.23 9.84 2.47
N MET A 221 13.10 8.99 3.47
CA MET A 221 13.78 7.71 3.54
C MET A 221 13.33 6.80 2.38
N PHE A 222 12.04 6.71 2.14
CA PHE A 222 11.44 5.95 1.06
C PHE A 222 11.96 6.41 -0.32
N TRP A 223 12.01 7.72 -0.54
CA TRP A 223 12.55 8.30 -1.77
C TRP A 223 14.01 7.89 -2.04
N ARG A 224 14.84 7.84 -0.98
CA ARG A 224 16.27 7.49 -1.09
C ARG A 224 16.54 6.00 -1.23
N ILE A 225 15.69 5.17 -0.64
CA ILE A 225 15.92 3.72 -0.56
C ILE A 225 15.36 3.00 -1.78
N LEU A 226 14.26 3.47 -2.32
CA LEU A 226 13.62 2.83 -3.47
C LEU A 226 14.44 3.09 -4.75
N PRO A 227 14.78 2.03 -5.51
CA PRO A 227 15.54 2.14 -6.77
C PRO A 227 14.76 2.86 -7.87
#